data_3cb5cb1c32b70e314f64cc6f54837905
#
_entry.id   3cb5cb1c32b70e314f64cc6f54837905
#
_cell.length_a   1.000
_cell.length_b   1.000
_cell.length_c   1.000
_cell.angle_alpha   90.00
_cell.angle_beta   90.00
_cell.angle_gamma   90.00
#
_symmetry.space_group_name_H-M   'P 1'
#
loop_
_entity.id
_entity.type
_entity.pdbx_description
1 polymer ?
#
loop_
_entity_poly.entity_id
_entity_poly.type
_entity_poly.pdbx_seq_one_letter_code
_entity_poly.pdbx_strand_id
1 'polypeptide(L)'
;ELNTIIGYAREEALRTGSYGIGPDHLFLGIIRHADNDACRTLTGLGADTDSMKKFIDSRIFTNEQIPYSEMENITFSRASQNILSITILESTKLRSREATPQHLLLALCRTTSCYGSTYLRNIGIDYGRILTYMSKNGMLDRQSETSDDGDEVNDVEQAPKKEPVNDICEFG
;
A
#
# COMPACT_ATOMS: atom_id res chain seq x y z
N GLU A 1 -11.24 -0.29 2.39
CA GLU A 1 -10.47 -1.51 2.14
C GLU A 1 -9.09 -1.47 2.77
N LEU A 2 -8.41 -0.34 2.61
CA LEU A 2 -7.10 -0.17 3.23
C LEU A 2 -7.20 -0.22 4.75
N ASN A 3 -8.25 0.38 5.31
CA ASN A 3 -8.45 0.36 6.76
C ASN A 3 -8.63 -1.06 7.28
N THR A 4 -9.27 -1.92 6.51
CA THR A 4 -9.43 -3.32 6.90
C THR A 4 -8.08 -4.01 6.97
N ILE A 5 -7.22 -3.73 6.00
CA ILE A 5 -5.87 -4.31 5.98
C ILE A 5 -5.06 -3.81 7.18
N ILE A 6 -5.20 -2.53 7.52
CA ILE A 6 -4.50 -1.98 8.68
C ILE A 6 -4.98 -2.66 9.97
N GLY A 7 -6.29 -2.93 10.06
CA GLY A 7 -6.82 -3.68 11.19
C GLY A 7 -6.21 -5.07 11.31
N TYR A 8 -6.10 -5.76 10.19
CA TYR A 8 -5.45 -7.06 10.19
C TYR A 8 -3.98 -6.97 10.55
N ALA A 9 -3.29 -5.90 10.09
CA ALA A 9 -1.89 -5.71 10.43
C ALA A 9 -1.71 -5.57 11.94
N ARG A 10 -2.64 -4.86 12.60
CA ARG A 10 -2.58 -4.74 14.06
C ARG A 10 -2.76 -6.09 14.73
N GLU A 11 -3.70 -6.90 14.22
CA GLU A 11 -3.90 -8.24 14.77
C GLU A 11 -2.69 -9.12 14.53
N GLU A 12 -2.00 -8.96 13.40
CA GLU A 12 -0.79 -9.71 13.16
C GLU A 12 0.33 -9.28 14.09
N ALA A 13 0.40 -7.98 14.42
CA ALA A 13 1.36 -7.53 15.42
C ALA A 13 1.07 -8.17 16.76
N LEU A 14 -0.20 -8.23 17.14
CA LEU A 14 -0.59 -8.92 18.37
C LEU A 14 -0.17 -10.37 18.34
N ARG A 15 -0.47 -11.06 17.25
CA ARG A 15 -0.17 -12.49 17.10
C ARG A 15 1.33 -12.77 17.20
N THR A 16 2.14 -11.90 16.62
CA THR A 16 3.59 -12.13 16.59
C THR A 16 4.30 -11.54 17.79
N GLY A 17 3.58 -10.90 18.71
CA GLY A 17 4.17 -10.41 19.96
C GLY A 17 4.87 -9.07 19.83
N SER A 18 4.35 -8.19 18.99
CA SER A 18 4.96 -6.88 18.76
C SER A 18 3.99 -5.77 19.13
N TYR A 19 4.44 -4.82 19.94
CA TYR A 19 3.65 -3.62 20.22
C TYR A 19 3.76 -2.58 19.12
N GLY A 20 4.61 -2.83 18.12
CA GLY A 20 4.72 -1.94 16.98
C GLY A 20 4.25 -2.63 15.72
N ILE A 21 3.36 -1.97 14.97
CA ILE A 21 2.94 -2.47 13.66
C ILE A 21 4.03 -2.07 12.67
N GLY A 22 4.85 -3.02 12.27
CA GLY A 22 5.94 -2.76 11.34
C GLY A 22 5.54 -3.00 9.89
N PRO A 23 6.46 -2.71 8.97
CA PRO A 23 6.16 -2.93 7.54
C PRO A 23 5.78 -4.38 7.23
N ASP A 24 6.41 -5.34 7.90
CA ASP A 24 6.07 -6.73 7.65
C ASP A 24 4.68 -7.09 8.14
N HIS A 25 4.21 -6.43 9.19
CA HIS A 25 2.83 -6.64 9.62
C HIS A 25 1.85 -6.10 8.57
N LEU A 26 2.23 -5.03 7.86
CA LEU A 26 1.40 -4.52 6.78
C LEU A 26 1.34 -5.53 5.63
N PHE A 27 2.46 -6.17 5.29
CA PHE A 27 2.46 -7.25 4.32
C PHE A 27 1.54 -8.39 4.76
N LEU A 28 1.64 -8.78 6.03
CA LEU A 28 0.80 -9.85 6.54
C LEU A 28 -0.67 -9.47 6.51
N GLY A 29 -0.98 -8.19 6.73
CA GLY A 29 -2.34 -7.71 6.61
C GLY A 29 -2.89 -7.86 5.20
N ILE A 30 -2.07 -7.53 4.20
CA ILE A 30 -2.46 -7.70 2.80
C ILE A 30 -2.74 -9.17 2.50
N ILE A 31 -1.85 -10.05 2.93
CA ILE A 31 -1.99 -11.48 2.68
C ILE A 31 -3.19 -12.05 3.41
N ARG A 32 -3.40 -11.63 4.65
CA ARG A 32 -4.50 -12.14 5.46
C ARG A 32 -5.85 -11.72 4.90
N HIS A 33 -5.94 -10.49 4.45
CA HIS A 33 -7.18 -10.00 3.84
C HIS A 33 -7.46 -10.73 2.53
N ALA A 34 -6.44 -10.94 1.74
CA ALA A 34 -6.45 -11.73 0.50
C ALA A 34 -7.29 -11.15 -0.63
N ASP A 35 -8.49 -10.69 -0.37
CA ASP A 35 -9.40 -10.24 -1.42
C ASP A 35 -9.14 -8.78 -1.76
N ASN A 36 -7.96 -8.53 -2.31
CA ASN A 36 -7.56 -7.18 -2.71
C ASN A 36 -6.59 -7.27 -3.88
N ASP A 37 -6.47 -6.16 -4.60
CA ASP A 37 -5.64 -6.13 -5.80
C ASP A 37 -4.15 -6.23 -5.49
N ALA A 38 -3.73 -5.86 -4.29
CA ALA A 38 -2.33 -6.04 -3.91
C ALA A 38 -1.99 -7.53 -3.83
N CYS A 39 -2.85 -8.30 -3.17
CA CYS A 39 -2.63 -9.74 -3.04
C CYS A 39 -2.73 -10.42 -4.41
N ARG A 40 -3.69 -10.00 -5.22
CA ARG A 40 -3.83 -10.55 -6.57
C ARG A 40 -2.60 -10.25 -7.43
N THR A 41 -1.98 -9.09 -7.23
CA THR A 41 -0.74 -8.75 -7.93
C THR A 41 0.37 -9.72 -7.54
N LEU A 42 0.52 -9.97 -6.24
CA LEU A 42 1.57 -10.88 -5.78
C LEU A 42 1.39 -12.27 -6.36
N THR A 43 0.17 -12.80 -6.28
CA THR A 43 -0.08 -14.15 -6.82
C THR A 43 0.04 -14.18 -8.33
N GLY A 44 -0.40 -13.11 -9.00
CA GLY A 44 -0.29 -13.03 -10.45
C GLY A 44 1.16 -12.98 -10.94
N LEU A 45 2.05 -12.45 -10.13
CA LEU A 45 3.47 -12.41 -10.45
C LEU A 45 4.21 -13.67 -10.00
N GLY A 46 3.49 -14.63 -9.42
CA GLY A 46 4.06 -15.91 -9.08
C GLY A 46 4.45 -16.11 -7.62
N ALA A 47 4.12 -15.16 -6.76
CA ALA A 47 4.44 -15.31 -5.34
C ALA A 47 3.48 -16.29 -4.69
N ASP A 48 4.03 -17.14 -3.84
CA ASP A 48 3.25 -18.04 -3.00
C ASP A 48 3.07 -17.34 -1.66
N THR A 49 1.87 -16.81 -1.43
CA THR A 49 1.65 -15.99 -0.23
C THR A 49 1.79 -16.81 1.05
N ASP A 50 1.49 -18.11 1.02
CA ASP A 50 1.71 -18.94 2.19
C ASP A 50 3.18 -19.06 2.53
N SER A 51 4.01 -19.26 1.52
CA SER A 51 5.47 -19.33 1.74
C SER A 51 6.01 -17.99 2.22
N MET A 52 5.49 -16.90 1.65
CA MET A 52 5.91 -15.58 2.05
C MET A 52 5.55 -15.31 3.52
N LYS A 53 4.34 -15.70 3.92
CA LYS A 53 3.92 -15.55 5.30
C LYS A 53 4.83 -16.34 6.24
N LYS A 54 5.14 -17.57 5.87
CA LYS A 54 6.02 -18.39 6.69
C LYS A 54 7.40 -17.78 6.83
N PHE A 55 7.92 -17.23 5.74
CA PHE A 55 9.22 -16.59 5.78
C PHE A 55 9.20 -15.39 6.72
N ILE A 56 8.19 -14.53 6.56
CA ILE A 56 8.08 -13.33 7.40
C ILE A 56 7.94 -13.76 8.86
N ASP A 57 7.03 -14.69 9.15
CA ASP A 57 6.83 -15.18 10.51
C ASP A 57 8.12 -15.67 11.13
N SER A 58 8.93 -16.37 10.36
CA SER A 58 10.18 -16.93 10.89
C SER A 58 11.15 -15.85 11.32
N ARG A 59 10.97 -14.63 10.81
CA ARG A 59 11.90 -13.52 11.10
C ARG A 59 11.37 -12.58 12.17
N ILE A 60 10.07 -12.44 12.31
CA ILE A 60 9.52 -11.43 13.21
C ILE A 60 8.78 -12.02 14.40
N PHE A 61 8.47 -13.30 14.40
CA PHE A 61 7.72 -13.90 15.49
C PHE A 61 8.55 -13.85 16.78
N THR A 62 7.93 -13.42 17.86
CA THR A 62 8.57 -13.41 19.18
C THR A 62 7.77 -14.31 20.12
N ASN A 63 8.38 -14.64 21.26
CA ASN A 63 7.68 -15.41 22.27
C ASN A 63 6.88 -14.53 23.24
N GLU A 64 6.89 -13.23 23.01
CA GLU A 64 6.11 -12.32 23.82
C GLU A 64 4.63 -12.60 23.62
N GLN A 65 3.90 -12.61 24.73
CA GLN A 65 2.46 -12.77 24.66
C GLN A 65 1.80 -11.47 25.01
N ILE A 66 1.09 -10.89 24.06
CA ILE A 66 0.38 -9.64 24.30
C ILE A 66 -1.08 -9.98 24.55
N PRO A 67 -1.63 -9.60 25.72
CA PRO A 67 -3.05 -9.85 25.97
C PRO A 67 -3.91 -9.09 24.97
N TYR A 68 -5.03 -9.68 24.61
CA TYR A 68 -5.95 -9.04 23.69
C TYR A 68 -6.39 -7.67 24.19
N SER A 69 -6.46 -7.52 25.53
CA SER A 69 -6.85 -6.25 26.12
C SER A 69 -5.86 -5.12 25.82
N GLU A 70 -4.65 -5.46 25.37
CA GLU A 70 -3.63 -4.47 25.05
C GLU A 70 -3.65 -4.08 23.57
N MET A 71 -4.61 -4.56 22.82
CA MET A 71 -4.67 -4.31 21.37
C MET A 71 -4.56 -2.82 21.03
N GLU A 72 -5.20 -1.98 21.85
CA GLU A 72 -5.20 -0.55 21.57
C GLU A 72 -3.84 0.10 21.81
N ASN A 73 -2.96 -0.57 22.52
CA ASN A 73 -1.63 -0.05 22.77
C ASN A 73 -0.64 -0.43 21.68
N ILE A 74 -1.09 -1.19 20.71
CA ILE A 74 -0.27 -1.55 19.55
C ILE A 74 -0.39 -0.40 18.54
N THR A 75 0.73 0.26 18.26
CA THR A 75 0.74 1.43 17.40
C THR A 75 1.73 1.24 16.26
N PHE A 76 1.67 2.13 15.28
CA PHE A 76 2.56 2.04 14.12
C PHE A 76 3.99 2.37 14.51
N SER A 77 4.93 1.55 14.03
CA SER A 77 6.34 1.88 14.14
C SER A 77 6.63 3.10 13.28
N ARG A 78 7.81 3.71 13.52
CA ARG A 78 8.20 4.85 12.71
C ARG A 78 8.32 4.45 11.24
N ALA A 79 8.87 3.27 10.97
CA ALA A 79 9.00 2.80 9.59
C ALA A 79 7.64 2.68 8.92
N SER A 80 6.65 2.16 9.64
CA SER A 80 5.30 2.03 9.07
C SER A 80 4.63 3.38 8.86
N GLN A 81 4.85 4.32 9.78
CA GLN A 81 4.33 5.67 9.57
C GLN A 81 4.87 6.26 8.28
N ASN A 82 6.15 6.04 8.03
CA ASN A 82 6.78 6.51 6.80
C ASN A 82 6.18 5.80 5.59
N ILE A 83 5.96 4.50 5.68
CA ILE A 83 5.34 3.72 4.60
C ILE A 83 3.94 4.25 4.28
N LEU A 84 3.17 4.56 5.32
CA LEU A 84 1.82 5.08 5.09
C LEU A 84 1.86 6.45 4.41
N SER A 85 2.84 7.29 4.76
CA SER A 85 3.01 8.56 4.06
C SER A 85 3.37 8.33 2.59
N ILE A 86 4.25 7.38 2.31
CA ILE A 86 4.61 7.05 0.93
C ILE A 86 3.41 6.49 0.20
N THR A 87 2.56 5.72 0.88
CA THR A 87 1.34 5.19 0.27
C THR A 87 0.46 6.32 -0.25
N ILE A 88 0.31 7.38 0.53
CA ILE A 88 -0.48 8.52 0.11
C ILE A 88 0.19 9.22 -1.07
N LEU A 89 1.51 9.35 -1.04
CA LEU A 89 2.24 9.96 -2.16
C LEU A 89 2.08 9.13 -3.44
N GLU A 90 2.12 7.80 -3.31
CA GLU A 90 1.91 6.96 -4.50
C GLU A 90 0.52 7.15 -5.07
N SER A 91 -0.48 7.25 -4.21
CA SER A 91 -1.84 7.43 -4.69
C SER A 91 -1.98 8.77 -5.42
N THR A 92 -1.35 9.81 -4.91
CA THR A 92 -1.39 11.11 -5.55
C THR A 92 -0.65 11.09 -6.88
N LYS A 93 0.52 10.49 -6.89
CA LYS A 93 1.34 10.40 -8.09
C LYS A 93 0.63 9.63 -9.19
N LEU A 94 -0.12 8.61 -8.84
CA LEU A 94 -0.85 7.79 -9.80
C LEU A 94 -2.27 8.29 -10.04
N ARG A 95 -2.59 9.46 -9.51
CA ARG A 95 -3.86 10.14 -9.75
C ARG A 95 -5.07 9.36 -9.28
N SER A 96 -4.91 8.67 -8.17
CA SER A 96 -6.00 7.96 -7.56
C SER A 96 -6.72 8.86 -6.57
N ARG A 97 -8.04 8.69 -6.43
CA ARG A 97 -8.82 9.48 -5.51
C ARG A 97 -8.48 9.19 -4.07
N GLU A 98 -8.08 7.96 -3.80
CA GLU A 98 -7.79 7.56 -2.44
C GLU A 98 -6.67 6.55 -2.45
N ALA A 99 -6.05 6.39 -1.30
CA ALA A 99 -5.00 5.38 -1.15
C ALA A 99 -5.65 4.00 -1.05
N THR A 100 -5.11 3.06 -1.78
CA THR A 100 -5.65 1.70 -1.88
C THR A 100 -4.58 0.70 -1.47
N PRO A 101 -4.96 -0.58 -1.31
CA PRO A 101 -3.95 -1.62 -1.04
C PRO A 101 -2.84 -1.67 -2.10
N GLN A 102 -3.16 -1.36 -3.37
CA GLN A 102 -2.15 -1.32 -4.41
C GLN A 102 -1.08 -0.29 -4.08
N HIS A 103 -1.48 0.88 -3.62
CA HIS A 103 -0.52 1.92 -3.26
C HIS A 103 0.30 1.52 -2.05
N LEU A 104 -0.32 0.80 -1.11
CA LEU A 104 0.41 0.30 0.05
C LEU A 104 1.49 -0.69 -0.38
N LEU A 105 1.15 -1.61 -1.27
CA LEU A 105 2.13 -2.57 -1.77
C LEU A 105 3.28 -1.87 -2.47
N LEU A 106 2.98 -0.87 -3.29
CA LEU A 106 4.02 -0.11 -3.97
C LEU A 106 4.94 0.58 -2.96
N ALA A 107 4.36 1.16 -1.92
CA ALA A 107 5.15 1.82 -0.89
C ALA A 107 6.03 0.82 -0.15
N LEU A 108 5.48 -0.35 0.18
CA LEU A 108 6.24 -1.37 0.87
C LEU A 108 7.44 -1.85 0.04
N CYS A 109 7.27 -1.89 -1.27
CA CYS A 109 8.34 -2.39 -2.12
C CYS A 109 9.40 -1.34 -2.42
N ARG A 110 9.20 -0.11 -1.99
CA ARG A 110 10.24 0.90 -2.08
C ARG A 110 11.27 0.76 -0.96
N THR A 111 10.90 0.14 0.15
CA THR A 111 11.82 0.00 1.27
C THR A 111 12.64 -1.27 1.12
N THR A 112 13.88 -1.21 1.59
CA THR A 112 14.73 -2.39 1.57
C THR A 112 14.92 -2.98 2.96
N SER A 113 14.23 -2.44 3.96
CA SER A 113 14.49 -2.81 5.34
C SER A 113 13.54 -3.86 5.89
N CYS A 114 12.52 -4.30 5.15
CA CYS A 114 11.59 -5.30 5.67
C CYS A 114 11.80 -6.65 4.98
N TYR A 115 11.39 -7.69 5.68
CA TYR A 115 11.61 -9.05 5.21
C TYR A 115 10.72 -9.39 4.03
N GLY A 116 9.50 -8.84 4.00
CA GLY A 116 8.60 -9.09 2.89
C GLY A 116 9.14 -8.60 1.56
N SER A 117 9.67 -7.39 1.53
CA SER A 117 10.21 -6.86 0.29
C SER A 117 11.49 -7.62 -0.11
N THR A 118 12.27 -8.06 0.87
CA THR A 118 13.45 -8.88 0.58
C THR A 118 13.04 -10.20 -0.04
N TYR A 119 12.00 -10.84 0.51
CA TYR A 119 11.50 -12.09 -0.03
C TYR A 119 11.09 -11.91 -1.49
N LEU A 120 10.36 -10.83 -1.78
CA LEU A 120 9.89 -10.61 -3.14
C LEU A 120 11.04 -10.35 -4.11
N ARG A 121 12.03 -9.57 -3.69
CA ARG A 121 13.19 -9.34 -4.55
C ARG A 121 13.94 -10.63 -4.85
N ASN A 122 14.01 -11.51 -3.87
CA ASN A 122 14.71 -12.78 -4.06
C ASN A 122 14.03 -13.68 -5.08
N ILE A 123 12.73 -13.49 -5.32
CA ILE A 123 12.04 -14.25 -6.37
C ILE A 123 11.76 -13.38 -7.59
N GLY A 124 12.47 -12.25 -7.71
CA GLY A 124 12.43 -11.43 -8.90
C GLY A 124 11.27 -10.45 -8.98
N ILE A 125 10.61 -10.17 -7.88
CA ILE A 125 9.49 -9.24 -7.86
C ILE A 125 9.93 -7.96 -7.17
N ASP A 126 9.96 -6.87 -7.92
CA ASP A 126 10.37 -5.58 -7.38
C ASP A 126 9.31 -4.53 -7.70
N TYR A 127 9.57 -3.31 -7.29
CA TYR A 127 8.63 -2.20 -7.48
C TYR A 127 8.22 -2.06 -8.95
N GLY A 128 9.21 -2.12 -9.85
CA GLY A 128 8.94 -1.92 -11.27
C GLY A 128 8.02 -2.99 -11.85
N ARG A 129 8.27 -4.24 -11.49
CA ARG A 129 7.42 -5.32 -11.97
C ARG A 129 6.01 -5.24 -11.42
N ILE A 130 5.89 -4.84 -10.16
CA ILE A 130 4.58 -4.69 -9.54
C ILE A 130 3.81 -3.58 -10.23
N LEU A 131 4.46 -2.44 -10.44
CA LEU A 131 3.82 -1.30 -11.09
C LEU A 131 3.37 -1.66 -12.51
N THR A 132 4.23 -2.34 -13.25
CA THR A 132 3.91 -2.76 -14.60
C THR A 132 2.71 -3.70 -14.62
N TYR A 133 2.70 -4.67 -13.72
CA TYR A 133 1.59 -5.63 -13.65
C TYR A 133 0.28 -4.91 -13.34
N MET A 134 0.31 -4.03 -12.35
CA MET A 134 -0.90 -3.30 -11.97
C MET A 134 -1.42 -2.43 -13.11
N SER A 135 -0.51 -1.78 -13.83
CA SER A 135 -0.92 -0.93 -14.96
C SER A 135 -1.54 -1.76 -16.07
N LYS A 136 -0.94 -2.89 -16.38
CA LYS A 136 -1.46 -3.75 -17.45
C LYS A 136 -2.81 -4.34 -17.12
N ASN A 137 -3.09 -4.53 -15.84
CA ASN A 137 -4.33 -5.16 -15.42
C ASN A 137 -5.39 -4.17 -14.97
N GLY A 138 -5.17 -2.88 -15.24
CA GLY A 138 -6.18 -1.86 -14.97
C GLY A 138 -6.42 -1.60 -13.50
N MET A 139 -5.46 -1.92 -12.65
CA MET A 139 -5.66 -1.77 -11.22
C MET A 139 -5.40 -0.36 -10.72
N LEU A 140 -4.67 0.45 -11.48
CA LEU A 140 -4.28 1.78 -11.05
C LEU A 140 -5.07 2.90 -11.72
N ASP A 141 -5.62 2.64 -12.89
CA ASP A 141 -6.24 3.69 -13.70
C ASP A 141 -7.74 3.78 -13.54
N ARG A 142 -8.31 2.89 -12.74
CA ARG A 142 -9.75 2.77 -12.68
C ARG A 142 -10.44 4.06 -12.30
N GLN A 143 -9.89 4.75 -11.33
CA GLN A 143 -10.51 5.97 -10.84
C GLN A 143 -10.31 7.14 -11.78
N SER A 144 -9.17 7.17 -12.45
CA SER A 144 -8.94 8.19 -13.44
C SER A 144 -9.93 8.07 -14.58
N GLU A 145 -10.18 6.86 -15.01
CA GLU A 145 -11.12 6.65 -16.10
C GLU A 145 -12.51 7.08 -15.72
N THR A 146 -12.89 6.80 -14.50
CA THR A 146 -14.20 7.19 -14.05
C THR A 146 -14.36 8.69 -14.05
N SER A 147 -13.34 9.41 -13.64
CA SER A 147 -13.44 10.86 -13.61
C SER A 147 -13.39 11.46 -14.99
N ASP A 148 -12.80 10.76 -15.95
CA ASP A 148 -12.75 11.25 -17.31
C ASP A 148 -14.10 11.35 -17.96
N ASP A 149 -14.98 10.56 -17.53
CA ASP A 149 -16.32 10.65 -18.10
C ASP A 149 -16.87 12.03 -17.98
N GLY A 150 -16.46 12.70 -17.06
CA GLY A 150 -16.85 14.06 -16.91
C GLY A 150 -15.94 14.98 -17.61
N ASP A 151 -15.23 14.85 -17.76
CA ASP A 151 -14.54 15.69 -18.04
C ASP A 151 -13.53 15.99 -18.73
N GLU A 152 -13.35 15.92 -18.64
CA GLU A 152 -12.77 16.12 -19.13
C GLU A 152 -12.29 16.84 -19.32
N VAL A 153 -12.29 17.17 -19.11
CA VAL A 153 -12.06 17.78 -19.07
C VAL A 153 -11.35 18.39 -19.10
N ASN A 154 -11.18 18.74 -18.95
CA ASN A 154 -10.88 19.27 -18.67
C ASN A 154 -10.08 19.80 -18.68
N ASP A 155 -10.02 20.19 -18.67
CA ASP A 155 -9.73 20.67 -18.39
C ASP A 155 -8.94 21.21 -18.27
N VAL A 156 -8.88 21.70 -18.48
CA VAL A 156 -8.79 22.16 -18.07
C VAL A 156 -8.03 22.65 -17.86
N GLU A 157 -7.96 23.16 -18.08
CA GLU A 157 -7.95 23.55 -17.61
C GLU A 157 -7.29 23.92 -17.22
N GLN A 158 -7.15 24.69 -17.55
CA GLN A 158 -7.19 25.00 -16.88
C GLN A 158 -6.44 25.33 -16.48
N ALA A 159 -6.33 26.05 -16.99
CA ALA A 159 -6.39 26.35 -16.29
C ALA A 159 -5.65 26.70 -15.99
N PRO A 160 -5.92 26.88 -16.38
CA PRO A 160 -5.84 27.22 -15.82
C PRO A 160 -5.06 27.58 -15.43
N LYS A 161 -5.39 27.93 -15.77
CA LYS A 161 -5.56 28.24 -15.21
C LYS A 161 -4.95 28.65 -14.72
N LYS A 162 -5.23 29.17 -15.28
CA LYS A 162 -5.40 29.56 -14.71
C LYS A 162 -4.82 29.85 -14.17
N GLU A 163 -5.33 29.94 -14.61
CA GLU A 163 -5.54 30.26 -14.08
C GLU A 163 -4.92 30.55 -13.52
N PRO A 164 -5.09 31.29 -14.24
CA PRO A 164 -5.20 31.63 -13.71
C PRO A 164 -4.49 31.81 -13.09
N VAL A 165 -4.89 32.32 -13.71
CA VAL A 165 -5.21 32.58 -13.06
C VAL A 165 -4.80 32.69 -12.55
N ASN A 166 -5.20 33.20 -13.04
CA ASN A 166 -5.57 33.34 -12.56
C ASN A 166 -5.01 33.46 -12.21
N ASP A 167 -5.39 33.95 -12.65
CA ASP A 167 -5.66 34.05 -12.24
C ASP A 167 -4.93 34.24 -11.83
N ILE A 168 -5.32 34.71 -12.41
CA ILE A 168 -5.44 34.83 -11.97
C ILE A 168 -5.03 34.91 -11.83
N CYS A 169 -5.33 35.53 -12.47
CA CYS A 169 -5.69 35.39 -12.16
C CYS A 169 -5.34 35.43 -12.05
N GLU A 170 -5.66 35.21 -12.34
CA GLU A 170 -6.01 35.06 -12.14
C GLU A 170 -5.53 35.02 -11.84
N PHE A 171 -5.75 35.97 -12.21
CA PHE A 171 -5.93 35.80 -11.94
C PHE A 171 -5.25 35.70 -11.78
N GLY A 172 -5.13 36.54 -12.87
CA GLY A 172 -5.42 36.45 -12.51
C GLY A 172 -4.95 36.02 -12.14
#